data_b16b9e8e7e13e66811c1feae0ba4bbe0
#
_entry.id   b16b9e8e7e13e66811c1feae0ba4bbe0
#
_cell.length_a   1.000
_cell.length_b   1.000
_cell.length_c   1.000
_cell.angle_alpha   90.00
_cell.angle_beta   90.00
_cell.angle_gamma   90.00
#
_symmetry.space_group_name_H-M   'P 1'
#
loop_
_entity.id
_entity.type
_entity.pdbx_description
1 polymer ?
#
loop_
_entity_poly.entity_id
_entity_poly.type
_entity_poly.pdbx_seq_one_letter_code
_entity_poly.pdbx_strand_id
1 'polypeptide(L)'
;MVVRKDLPYAKKGTTTGAVMEAMVLPALEQGGYEYFRQVDIGERLGGGKHIVDLVAYNAEGRGYLLSLKWQQTSGTAEQKVPYEALCLIDAVLSEPERYEKAYLVLGGPAWTLRNFFTDGGLQPYLQHQHLLNIVTLEAFAARANRGEL
;
A
#
# COMPACT_ATOMS: atom_id res chain seq x y z
N MET A 1 0.57 -3.60 -21.60
CA MET A 1 0.84 -2.76 -20.45
C MET A 1 2.34 -2.65 -20.17
N VAL A 2 2.80 -1.46 -19.85
CA VAL A 2 4.21 -1.23 -19.51
C VAL A 2 4.39 -1.44 -18.01
N VAL A 3 5.30 -2.33 -17.66
CA VAL A 3 5.63 -2.62 -16.27
C VAL A 3 6.96 -1.97 -15.96
N ARG A 4 6.96 -1.09 -14.96
CA ARG A 4 8.18 -0.50 -14.47
C ARG A 4 8.69 -1.34 -13.32
N LYS A 5 9.91 -1.84 -13.47
CA LYS A 5 10.44 -2.73 -12.47
C LYS A 5 11.17 -1.95 -11.41
N ASP A 6 12.35 -1.68 -11.58
CA ASP A 6 13.21 -1.35 -10.48
C ASP A 6 13.56 0.12 -10.43
N LEU A 7 13.48 0.67 -9.28
CA LEU A 7 14.17 1.89 -8.97
C LEU A 7 15.47 1.56 -8.27
N PRO A 8 16.51 2.38 -8.48
CA PRO A 8 17.86 2.02 -8.08
C PRO A 8 18.06 1.75 -6.60
N TYR A 9 17.16 2.22 -5.76
CA TYR A 9 17.38 2.06 -4.34
C TYR A 9 16.55 0.96 -3.69
N ALA A 10 15.94 0.09 -4.48
CA ALA A 10 15.27 -1.07 -3.91
C ALA A 10 16.28 -1.87 -3.09
N LYS A 11 16.08 -1.95 -1.79
CA LYS A 11 17.04 -2.61 -0.91
C LYS A 11 16.97 -4.10 -1.10
N LYS A 12 18.13 -4.71 -1.36
CA LYS A 12 18.23 -6.15 -1.42
C LYS A 12 18.05 -6.74 -0.04
N GLY A 13 17.41 -7.90 0.03
CA GLY A 13 17.35 -8.71 1.23
C GLY A 13 16.37 -8.26 2.30
N THR A 14 15.52 -7.26 2.04
CA THR A 14 14.46 -6.94 2.99
C THR A 14 13.30 -7.90 2.77
N THR A 15 12.62 -8.29 3.86
CA THR A 15 11.43 -9.14 3.76
C THR A 15 10.36 -8.46 2.92
N THR A 16 10.16 -7.15 3.11
CA THR A 16 9.20 -6.39 2.33
C THR A 16 9.53 -6.46 0.84
N GLY A 17 10.80 -6.32 0.48
CA GLY A 17 11.22 -6.42 -0.92
C GLY A 17 10.97 -7.80 -1.50
N ALA A 18 11.29 -8.86 -0.76
CA ALA A 18 11.08 -10.23 -1.20
C ALA A 18 9.58 -10.53 -1.40
N VAL A 19 8.74 -10.09 -0.49
CA VAL A 19 7.29 -10.27 -0.58
C VAL A 19 6.73 -9.50 -1.76
N MET A 20 7.20 -8.28 -1.98
CA MET A 20 6.79 -7.46 -3.12
C MET A 20 7.05 -8.22 -4.42
N GLU A 21 8.27 -8.74 -4.58
CA GLU A 21 8.66 -9.48 -5.79
C GLU A 21 7.87 -10.77 -5.97
N ALA A 22 7.60 -11.49 -4.89
CA ALA A 22 7.02 -12.82 -4.97
C ALA A 22 5.51 -12.81 -5.09
N MET A 23 4.84 -11.86 -4.46
CA MET A 23 3.38 -11.89 -4.32
C MET A 23 2.68 -10.69 -4.93
N VAL A 24 3.23 -9.50 -4.76
CA VAL A 24 2.52 -8.27 -5.14
C VAL A 24 2.68 -7.97 -6.62
N LEU A 25 3.91 -7.94 -7.12
CA LEU A 25 4.14 -7.59 -8.51
C LEU A 25 3.51 -8.58 -9.48
N PRO A 26 3.61 -9.91 -9.27
CA PRO A 26 2.94 -10.84 -10.17
C PRO A 26 1.43 -10.67 -10.17
N ALA A 27 0.83 -10.38 -9.03
CA ALA A 27 -0.61 -10.18 -8.94
C ALA A 27 -1.05 -8.93 -9.72
N LEU A 28 -0.29 -7.85 -9.61
CA LEU A 28 -0.58 -6.62 -10.36
C LEU A 28 -0.42 -6.84 -11.87
N GLU A 29 0.62 -7.57 -12.27
CA GLU A 29 0.81 -7.90 -13.69
C GLU A 29 -0.35 -8.73 -14.23
N GLN A 30 -0.77 -9.72 -13.47
CA GLN A 30 -1.90 -10.57 -13.86
C GLN A 30 -3.18 -9.74 -13.98
N GLY A 31 -3.37 -8.78 -13.09
CA GLY A 31 -4.56 -7.92 -13.08
C GLY A 31 -4.55 -6.81 -14.11
N GLY A 32 -3.46 -6.64 -14.86
CA GLY A 32 -3.38 -5.64 -15.92
C GLY A 32 -2.94 -4.26 -15.46
N TYR A 33 -2.29 -4.16 -14.31
CA TYR A 33 -1.81 -2.87 -13.80
C TYR A 33 -0.41 -2.56 -14.28
N GLU A 34 -0.19 -1.28 -14.60
CA GLU A 34 1.14 -0.72 -14.72
C GLU A 34 1.55 -0.24 -13.33
N TYR A 35 2.81 -0.42 -12.95
CA TYR A 35 3.22 -0.02 -11.61
C TYR A 35 4.60 0.61 -11.58
N PHE A 36 4.82 1.39 -10.51
CA PHE A 36 6.10 2.04 -10.23
C PHE A 36 6.42 1.78 -8.76
N ARG A 37 7.67 1.44 -8.49
CA ARG A 37 8.11 1.12 -7.13
C ARG A 37 8.75 2.33 -6.49
N GLN A 38 8.61 2.43 -5.17
CA GLN A 38 9.31 3.42 -4.33
C GLN A 38 9.10 4.83 -4.87
N VAL A 39 7.85 5.26 -4.85
CA VAL A 39 7.47 6.53 -5.46
C VAL A 39 7.36 7.61 -4.40
N ASP A 40 7.98 8.76 -4.65
CA ASP A 40 7.83 9.94 -3.82
C ASP A 40 6.49 10.59 -4.21
N ILE A 41 5.54 10.58 -3.28
CA ILE A 41 4.20 11.12 -3.52
C ILE A 41 3.96 12.45 -2.83
N GLY A 42 5.01 13.09 -2.34
CA GLY A 42 4.92 14.40 -1.70
C GLY A 42 5.35 14.35 -0.25
N GLU A 43 4.75 15.20 0.57
CA GLU A 43 5.11 15.28 1.98
C GLU A 43 4.14 14.49 2.85
N ARG A 44 4.67 13.92 3.93
CA ARG A 44 3.86 13.33 4.99
C ARG A 44 3.20 14.44 5.80
N LEU A 45 2.15 14.12 6.47
CA LEU A 45 1.60 14.99 7.51
C LEU A 45 2.69 15.28 8.54
N GLY A 46 2.91 16.54 8.82
CA GLY A 46 3.98 16.97 9.71
C GLY A 46 5.33 17.20 9.05
N GLY A 47 5.44 16.92 7.75
CA GLY A 47 6.65 17.17 6.97
C GLY A 47 7.47 15.93 6.69
N GLY A 48 8.43 16.04 5.78
CA GLY A 48 9.25 14.93 5.34
C GLY A 48 8.67 14.22 4.13
N LYS A 49 9.52 13.55 3.38
CA LYS A 49 9.11 12.84 2.17
C LYS A 49 8.20 11.67 2.49
N HIS A 50 7.18 11.50 1.65
CA HIS A 50 6.34 10.32 1.71
C HIS A 50 6.66 9.43 0.50
N ILE A 51 7.40 8.37 0.74
CA ILE A 51 7.74 7.40 -0.29
C ILE A 51 6.93 6.15 -0.03
N VAL A 52 6.03 5.84 -0.97
CA VAL A 52 5.23 4.61 -0.87
C VAL A 52 5.94 3.46 -1.57
N ASP A 53 5.64 2.26 -1.14
CA ASP A 53 6.28 1.07 -1.71
C ASP A 53 5.96 0.93 -3.20
N LEU A 54 4.76 1.34 -3.61
CA LEU A 54 4.32 1.14 -4.98
C LEU A 54 3.14 2.04 -5.32
N VAL A 55 3.06 2.46 -6.58
CA VAL A 55 1.85 3.05 -7.15
C VAL A 55 1.47 2.20 -8.36
N ALA A 56 0.23 1.73 -8.39
CA ALA A 56 -0.30 0.94 -9.50
C ALA A 56 -1.35 1.76 -10.24
N TYR A 57 -1.33 1.69 -11.56
CA TYR A 57 -2.30 2.40 -12.40
C TYR A 57 -3.13 1.41 -13.20
N ASN A 58 -4.44 1.62 -13.23
CA ASN A 58 -5.32 0.80 -14.05
C ASN A 58 -5.32 1.28 -15.51
N ALA A 59 -6.10 0.63 -16.36
CA ALA A 59 -6.16 0.95 -17.79
C ALA A 59 -6.66 2.38 -18.06
N GLU A 60 -7.44 2.95 -17.15
CA GLU A 60 -7.94 4.32 -17.23
C GLU A 60 -6.96 5.36 -16.69
N GLY A 61 -5.80 4.91 -16.22
CA GLY A 61 -4.80 5.83 -15.69
C GLY A 61 -5.03 6.26 -14.24
N ARG A 62 -5.97 5.64 -13.54
CA ARG A 62 -6.20 5.93 -12.12
C ARG A 62 -5.19 5.20 -11.26
N GLY A 63 -4.62 5.88 -10.29
CA GLY A 63 -3.56 5.36 -9.44
C GLY A 63 -4.07 4.85 -8.11
N TYR A 64 -3.41 3.79 -7.66
CA TYR A 64 -3.65 3.18 -6.35
C TYR A 64 -2.34 3.18 -5.59
N LEU A 65 -2.34 3.82 -4.43
CA LEU A 65 -1.14 3.85 -3.57
C LEU A 65 -1.09 2.57 -2.77
N LEU A 66 0.11 2.03 -2.58
CA LEU A 66 0.29 0.83 -1.78
C LEU A 66 1.43 1.01 -0.81
N SER A 67 1.13 0.80 0.46
CA SER A 67 2.12 0.73 1.52
C SER A 67 2.02 -0.65 2.17
N LEU A 68 3.14 -1.38 2.23
CA LEU A 68 3.20 -2.71 2.82
C LEU A 68 3.93 -2.63 4.15
N LYS A 69 3.27 -3.11 5.19
CA LYS A 69 3.86 -3.24 6.53
C LYS A 69 4.03 -4.71 6.85
N TRP A 70 5.26 -5.12 7.09
CA TRP A 70 5.56 -6.51 7.43
C TRP A 70 5.97 -6.61 8.89
N GLN A 71 5.33 -7.51 9.63
CA GLN A 71 5.70 -7.75 11.02
C GLN A 71 5.99 -9.23 11.22
N GLN A 72 7.28 -9.55 11.29
CA GLN A 72 7.77 -10.91 11.47
C GLN A 72 7.72 -11.35 12.94
N THR A 73 8.05 -10.43 13.84
CA THR A 73 8.02 -10.64 15.27
C THR A 73 7.27 -9.49 15.92
N SER A 74 6.85 -9.68 17.17
CA SER A 74 6.20 -8.63 17.93
C SER A 74 7.08 -7.38 17.94
N GLY A 75 6.51 -6.22 17.61
CA GLY A 75 7.28 -4.99 17.49
C GLY A 75 6.41 -3.76 17.23
N THR A 76 7.01 -2.76 16.58
CA THR A 76 6.42 -1.43 16.46
C THR A 76 5.65 -1.19 15.15
N ALA A 77 5.59 -2.17 14.25
CA ALA A 77 4.90 -1.99 12.98
C ALA A 77 3.43 -1.62 13.17
N GLU A 78 2.79 -2.22 14.17
CA GLU A 78 1.38 -1.96 14.44
C GLU A 78 1.13 -0.51 14.84
N GLN A 79 2.07 0.10 15.57
CA GLN A 79 1.94 1.48 16.03
C GLN A 79 2.04 2.49 14.88
N LYS A 80 2.63 2.08 13.78
CA LYS A 80 2.80 2.95 12.60
C LYS A 80 1.57 2.98 11.70
N VAL A 81 0.68 2.02 11.87
CA VAL A 81 -0.49 1.88 10.99
C VAL A 81 -1.39 3.12 11.01
N PRO A 82 -1.80 3.65 12.17
CA PRO A 82 -2.69 4.82 12.17
C PRO A 82 -2.07 6.05 11.51
N TYR A 83 -0.80 6.33 11.76
CA TYR A 83 -0.15 7.48 11.14
C TYR A 83 -0.01 7.30 9.62
N GLU A 84 0.40 6.12 9.19
CA GLU A 84 0.48 5.85 7.75
C GLU A 84 -0.89 5.92 7.09
N ALA A 85 -1.94 5.46 7.76
CA ALA A 85 -3.31 5.57 7.26
C ALA A 85 -3.68 7.03 6.99
N LEU A 86 -3.38 7.92 7.95
CA LEU A 86 -3.65 9.34 7.79
C LEU A 86 -2.84 9.93 6.63
N CYS A 87 -1.56 9.59 6.52
CA CYS A 87 -0.71 10.10 5.46
C CYS A 87 -1.16 9.62 4.08
N LEU A 88 -1.61 8.39 3.97
CA LEU A 88 -2.11 7.86 2.69
C LEU A 88 -3.40 8.55 2.27
N ILE A 89 -4.32 8.75 3.21
CA ILE A 89 -5.56 9.49 2.90
C ILE A 89 -5.22 10.91 2.44
N ASP A 90 -4.31 11.59 3.15
CA ASP A 90 -3.89 12.92 2.77
C ASP A 90 -3.29 12.96 1.36
N ALA A 91 -2.49 11.96 1.02
CA ALA A 91 -1.88 11.89 -0.31
C ALA A 91 -2.94 11.76 -1.41
N VAL A 92 -3.95 10.93 -1.19
CA VAL A 92 -5.05 10.78 -2.16
C VAL A 92 -5.83 12.08 -2.28
N LEU A 93 -6.14 12.74 -1.15
CA LEU A 93 -6.87 14.01 -1.16
C LEU A 93 -6.09 15.11 -1.85
N SER A 94 -4.76 15.07 -1.80
CA SER A 94 -3.91 16.09 -2.41
C SER A 94 -3.88 16.00 -3.94
N GLU A 95 -4.12 14.81 -4.50
CA GLU A 95 -4.13 14.60 -5.94
C GLU A 95 -5.30 13.69 -6.35
N PRO A 96 -6.55 14.17 -6.17
CA PRO A 96 -7.72 13.32 -6.37
C PRO A 96 -7.94 12.92 -7.84
N GLU A 97 -7.37 13.66 -8.78
CA GLU A 97 -7.47 13.31 -10.19
C GLU A 97 -6.51 12.20 -10.58
N ARG A 98 -5.45 12.03 -9.80
CA ARG A 98 -4.42 11.04 -10.09
C ARG A 98 -4.64 9.75 -9.33
N TYR A 99 -5.03 9.85 -8.06
CA TYR A 99 -5.16 8.69 -7.18
C TYR A 99 -6.61 8.40 -6.86
N GLU A 100 -6.99 7.14 -7.02
CA GLU A 100 -8.33 6.67 -6.70
C GLU A 100 -8.46 6.39 -5.21
N LYS A 101 -7.51 5.64 -4.66
CA LYS A 101 -7.47 5.30 -3.25
C LYS A 101 -6.12 4.70 -2.89
N ALA A 102 -5.95 4.39 -1.62
CA ALA A 102 -4.73 3.78 -1.10
C ALA A 102 -5.04 2.44 -0.45
N TYR A 103 -4.03 1.58 -0.45
CA TYR A 103 -4.05 0.29 0.23
C TYR A 103 -2.92 0.26 1.25
N LEU A 104 -3.27 -0.02 2.49
CA LEU A 104 -2.32 -0.30 3.55
C LEU A 104 -2.38 -1.80 3.78
N VAL A 105 -1.32 -2.49 3.40
CA VAL A 105 -1.30 -3.94 3.31
C VAL A 105 -0.50 -4.50 4.47
N LEU A 106 -1.10 -5.41 5.22
CA LEU A 106 -0.50 -5.98 6.41
C LEU A 106 -0.08 -7.41 6.13
N GLY A 107 1.22 -7.69 6.27
CA GLY A 107 1.77 -9.02 6.08
C GLY A 107 2.63 -9.45 7.25
N GLY A 108 2.91 -10.74 7.33
CA GLY A 108 3.72 -11.33 8.38
C GLY A 108 2.89 -11.96 9.48
N PRO A 109 3.52 -12.85 10.30
CA PRO A 109 2.76 -13.70 11.23
C PRO A 109 2.50 -13.10 12.61
N ALA A 110 3.16 -11.99 12.97
CA ALA A 110 3.22 -11.57 14.37
C ALA A 110 2.32 -10.38 14.71
N TRP A 111 1.24 -10.18 13.98
CA TRP A 111 0.30 -9.08 14.26
C TRP A 111 -0.62 -9.41 15.42
N THR A 112 -0.71 -8.50 16.37
CA THR A 112 -1.68 -8.59 17.45
C THR A 112 -3.00 -7.93 17.06
N LEU A 113 -2.93 -6.82 16.32
CA LEU A 113 -4.09 -6.00 15.99
C LEU A 113 -4.52 -6.15 14.54
N ARG A 114 -4.08 -7.20 13.84
CA ARG A 114 -4.40 -7.35 12.42
C ARG A 114 -5.91 -7.30 12.17
N ASN A 115 -6.67 -8.11 12.87
CA ASN A 115 -8.10 -8.15 12.65
C ASN A 115 -8.79 -6.84 12.99
N PHE A 116 -8.34 -6.17 14.03
CA PHE A 116 -8.85 -4.85 14.35
C PHE A 116 -8.69 -3.91 13.17
N PHE A 117 -7.49 -3.86 12.58
CA PHE A 117 -7.23 -2.98 11.46
C PHE A 117 -7.96 -3.39 10.19
N THR A 118 -7.96 -4.68 9.86
CA THR A 118 -8.55 -5.14 8.60
C THR A 118 -10.07 -5.24 8.65
N ASP A 119 -10.65 -5.30 9.84
CA ASP A 119 -12.10 -5.33 10.02
C ASP A 119 -12.71 -3.93 10.19
N GLY A 120 -11.94 -2.90 9.94
CA GLY A 120 -12.43 -1.54 9.95
C GLY A 120 -12.42 -0.86 11.31
N GLY A 121 -11.58 -1.32 12.24
CA GLY A 121 -11.51 -0.75 13.58
C GLY A 121 -11.13 0.72 13.62
N LEU A 122 -10.35 1.21 12.65
CA LEU A 122 -9.99 2.61 12.57
C LEU A 122 -11.06 3.47 11.89
N GLN A 123 -11.98 2.88 11.15
CA GLN A 123 -12.93 3.65 10.33
C GLN A 123 -13.71 4.72 11.10
N PRO A 124 -14.21 4.45 12.31
CA PRO A 124 -14.95 5.49 13.05
C PRO A 124 -14.13 6.74 13.39
N TYR A 125 -12.81 6.63 13.34
CA TYR A 125 -11.90 7.70 13.73
C TYR A 125 -11.22 8.37 12.53
N LEU A 126 -11.53 7.95 11.30
CA LEU A 126 -10.92 8.48 10.09
C LEU A 126 -11.95 9.22 9.27
N GLN A 127 -11.65 10.48 8.95
CA GLN A 127 -12.37 11.17 7.88
C GLN A 127 -11.91 10.59 6.55
N HIS A 128 -12.79 10.54 5.58
CA HIS A 128 -12.49 10.06 4.22
C HIS A 128 -11.99 8.60 4.23
N GLN A 129 -12.49 7.80 5.15
CA GLN A 129 -12.06 6.41 5.29
C GLN A 129 -12.30 5.58 4.02
N HIS A 130 -13.21 6.02 3.16
CA HIS A 130 -13.49 5.36 1.88
C HIS A 130 -12.31 5.42 0.90
N LEU A 131 -11.34 6.30 1.16
CA LEU A 131 -10.15 6.43 0.31
C LEU A 131 -9.04 5.45 0.70
N LEU A 132 -9.24 4.66 1.76
CA LEU A 132 -8.23 3.76 2.28
C LEU A 132 -8.81 2.38 2.57
N ASN A 133 -8.13 1.36 2.07
CA ASN A 133 -8.42 -0.03 2.45
C ASN A 133 -7.24 -0.59 3.21
N ILE A 134 -7.48 -1.06 4.42
CA ILE A 134 -6.47 -1.79 5.20
C ILE A 134 -6.80 -3.27 5.06
N VAL A 135 -5.91 -4.00 4.43
CA VAL A 135 -6.17 -5.39 4.03
C VAL A 135 -4.98 -6.27 4.35
N THR A 136 -5.21 -7.58 4.41
CA THR A 136 -4.10 -8.52 4.49
C THR A 136 -3.39 -8.61 3.14
N LEU A 137 -2.17 -9.10 3.16
CA LEU A 137 -1.40 -9.32 1.94
C LEU A 137 -2.14 -10.26 0.99
N GLU A 138 -2.72 -11.33 1.52
CA GLU A 138 -3.46 -12.31 0.72
C GLU A 138 -4.69 -11.69 0.06
N ALA A 139 -5.44 -10.88 0.80
CA ALA A 139 -6.61 -10.20 0.27
C ALA A 139 -6.22 -9.20 -0.82
N PHE A 140 -5.13 -8.46 -0.60
CA PHE A 140 -4.64 -7.53 -1.61
C PHE A 140 -4.24 -8.26 -2.89
N ALA A 141 -3.44 -9.33 -2.76
CA ALA A 141 -2.99 -10.10 -3.92
C ALA A 141 -4.17 -10.66 -4.71
N ALA A 142 -5.20 -11.15 -4.03
CA ALA A 142 -6.38 -11.67 -4.70
C ALA A 142 -7.11 -10.58 -5.49
N ARG A 143 -7.29 -9.41 -4.91
CA ARG A 143 -7.95 -8.29 -5.60
C ARG A 143 -7.14 -7.81 -6.79
N ALA A 144 -5.84 -7.64 -6.61
CA ALA A 144 -4.95 -7.20 -7.68
C ALA A 144 -4.97 -8.18 -8.83
N ASN A 145 -4.91 -9.48 -8.52
CA ASN A 145 -4.91 -10.54 -9.51
C ASN A 145 -6.17 -10.51 -10.39
N ARG A 146 -7.29 -10.11 -9.82
CA ARG A 146 -8.56 -10.00 -10.55
C ARG A 146 -8.75 -8.63 -11.23
N GLY A 147 -7.83 -7.70 -11.05
CA GLY A 147 -7.98 -6.35 -11.59
C GLY A 147 -9.04 -5.53 -10.84
N GLU A 148 -9.23 -5.77 -9.55
CA GLU A 148 -10.32 -5.20 -8.75
C GLU A 148 -9.83 -4.32 -7.59
N LEU A 149 -8.74 -3.61 -7.77
CA LEU A 149 -8.29 -2.68 -6.74
C LEU A 149 -9.26 -1.53 -6.53
#